data_74a8368a160c8af0613e62b76400394d
#
_entry.id   74a8368a160c8af0613e62b76400394d
#
_cell.length_a   1.000
_cell.length_b   1.000
_cell.length_c   1.000
_cell.angle_alpha   90.00
_cell.angle_beta   90.00
_cell.angle_gamma   90.00
#
_symmetry.space_group_name_H-M   'P 1'
#
loop_
_entity.id
_entity.type
_entity.pdbx_description
1 polymer ?
#
loop_
_entity_poly.entity_id
_entity_poly.type
_entity_poly.pdbx_seq_one_letter_code
_entity_poly.pdbx_strand_id
1 'polypeptide(L)'
;MYKKLFIPGPTHVREEILAAQTAPMIGHRAKDYSDLQAAVTPKLQKLLYTQQPVFMYACSGTGLMEGSLRQAVLKRALITVCGAFSKRWLEVARGNGVPADSVEIEMGQGFTPEMIDAALSKGDYDVLTLTFNETSTGVMNPLQETAALVREKYPDVLLLVDAVSAMAGAKIEFDAWGVDV
;
A
#
# COMPACT_ATOMS: atom_id res chain seq x y z
N MET A 1 -35.83 -0.36 4.45
CA MET A 1 -34.79 -0.59 5.47
C MET A 1 -33.43 -0.59 4.76
N TYR A 2 -32.51 0.30 5.14
CA TYR A 2 -31.18 0.38 4.55
C TYR A 2 -30.31 -0.80 5.03
N LYS A 3 -29.70 -1.54 4.09
CA LYS A 3 -28.85 -2.70 4.43
C LYS A 3 -27.47 -2.22 4.83
N LYS A 4 -26.99 -2.60 6.02
CA LYS A 4 -25.60 -2.39 6.42
C LYS A 4 -24.71 -3.41 5.74
N LEU A 5 -23.56 -2.94 5.21
CA LEU A 5 -22.58 -3.78 4.53
C LEU A 5 -21.54 -4.29 5.54
N PHE A 6 -21.38 -5.61 5.63
CA PHE A 6 -20.36 -6.30 6.43
C PHE A 6 -19.48 -7.12 5.48
N ILE A 7 -18.82 -6.43 4.55
CA ILE A 7 -17.97 -7.01 3.52
C ILE A 7 -16.66 -6.21 3.45
N PRO A 8 -15.56 -6.77 2.94
CA PRO A 8 -14.27 -6.07 2.83
C PRO A 8 -14.31 -4.78 1.99
N GLY A 9 -15.23 -4.73 1.02
CA GLY A 9 -15.45 -3.55 0.19
C GLY A 9 -16.55 -3.78 -0.86
N PRO A 10 -17.36 -2.76 -1.18
CA PRO A 10 -17.41 -1.46 -0.53
C PRO A 10 -17.93 -1.56 0.92
N THR A 11 -17.31 -0.78 1.82
CA THR A 11 -17.70 -0.74 3.23
C THR A 11 -18.93 0.14 3.45
N HIS A 12 -19.57 -0.03 4.61
CA HIS A 12 -20.66 0.85 5.02
C HIS A 12 -20.10 2.25 5.35
N VAL A 13 -20.57 3.26 4.64
CA VAL A 13 -20.18 4.66 4.86
C VAL A 13 -21.22 5.33 5.76
N ARG A 14 -20.78 6.03 6.80
CA ARG A 14 -21.67 6.75 7.72
C ARG A 14 -22.35 7.93 7.03
N GLU A 15 -23.55 8.27 7.46
CA GLU A 15 -24.38 9.30 6.83
C GLU A 15 -23.71 10.67 6.78
N GLU A 16 -22.98 11.07 7.84
CA GLU A 16 -22.28 12.34 7.88
C GLU A 16 -21.15 12.42 6.83
N ILE A 17 -20.51 11.29 6.50
CA ILE A 17 -19.47 11.23 5.45
C ILE A 17 -20.12 11.32 4.07
N LEU A 18 -21.25 10.63 3.87
CA LEU A 18 -22.03 10.73 2.63
C LEU A 18 -22.52 12.17 2.41
N ALA A 19 -23.03 12.81 3.47
CA ALA A 19 -23.47 14.20 3.41
C ALA A 19 -22.32 15.16 3.05
N ALA A 20 -21.11 14.93 3.57
CA ALA A 20 -19.95 15.76 3.23
C ALA A 20 -19.60 15.72 1.72
N GLN A 21 -19.93 14.62 1.03
CA GLN A 21 -19.68 14.49 -0.42
C GLN A 21 -20.68 15.32 -1.27
N THR A 22 -21.75 15.86 -0.68
CA THR A 22 -22.69 16.74 -1.37
C THR A 22 -22.31 18.21 -1.35
N ALA A 23 -21.17 18.55 -0.74
CA ALA A 23 -20.66 19.91 -0.73
C ALA A 23 -20.45 20.42 -2.16
N PRO A 24 -20.73 21.72 -2.44
CA PRO A 24 -20.47 22.31 -3.73
C PRO A 24 -19.02 22.13 -4.16
N MET A 25 -18.79 21.95 -5.47
CA MET A 25 -17.45 21.86 -6.02
C MET A 25 -16.69 23.17 -5.85
N ILE A 26 -15.40 23.07 -5.52
CA ILE A 26 -14.48 24.20 -5.42
C ILE A 26 -13.42 24.11 -6.52
N GLY A 27 -12.92 25.25 -6.95
CA GLY A 27 -11.87 25.31 -7.98
C GLY A 27 -10.55 24.73 -7.45
N HIS A 28 -9.95 23.79 -8.15
CA HIS A 28 -8.70 23.13 -7.75
C HIS A 28 -7.47 24.07 -7.63
N ARG A 29 -7.55 25.29 -8.18
CA ARG A 29 -6.53 26.35 -8.06
C ARG A 29 -6.95 27.49 -7.14
N ALA A 30 -8.15 27.40 -6.54
CA ALA A 30 -8.66 28.41 -5.62
C ALA A 30 -8.05 28.26 -4.22
N LYS A 31 -8.11 29.33 -3.45
CA LYS A 31 -7.64 29.33 -2.06
C LYS A 31 -8.37 28.31 -1.21
N ASP A 32 -9.68 28.14 -1.42
CA ASP A 32 -10.53 27.19 -0.69
C ASP A 32 -10.01 25.74 -0.81
N TYR A 33 -9.51 25.36 -2.00
CA TYR A 33 -8.91 24.03 -2.20
C TYR A 33 -7.57 23.91 -1.46
N SER A 34 -6.75 24.94 -1.51
CA SER A 34 -5.47 24.95 -0.80
C SER A 34 -5.69 24.86 0.73
N ASP A 35 -6.67 25.57 1.23
CA ASP A 35 -7.03 25.56 2.67
C ASP A 35 -7.57 24.15 3.07
N LEU A 36 -8.41 23.54 2.23
CA LEU A 36 -8.89 22.18 2.45
C LEU A 36 -7.72 21.18 2.49
N GLN A 37 -6.82 21.22 1.51
CA GLN A 37 -5.66 20.33 1.46
C GLN A 37 -4.74 20.54 2.67
N ALA A 38 -4.46 21.78 3.04
CA ALA A 38 -3.67 22.12 4.22
C ALA A 38 -4.31 21.62 5.53
N ALA A 39 -5.64 21.57 5.61
CA ALA A 39 -6.36 21.05 6.77
C ALA A 39 -6.40 19.52 6.83
N VAL A 40 -6.37 18.82 5.69
CA VAL A 40 -6.49 17.36 5.60
C VAL A 40 -5.12 16.67 5.73
N THR A 41 -4.09 17.18 5.06
CA THR A 41 -2.77 16.55 5.00
C THR A 41 -2.18 16.21 6.37
N PRO A 42 -2.14 17.14 7.36
CA PRO A 42 -1.60 16.81 8.67
C PRO A 42 -2.38 15.73 9.43
N LYS A 43 -3.68 15.58 9.14
CA LYS A 43 -4.50 14.53 9.76
C LYS A 43 -4.15 13.15 9.18
N LEU A 44 -3.89 13.08 7.87
CA LEU A 44 -3.43 11.85 7.22
C LEU A 44 -2.01 11.49 7.67
N GLN A 45 -1.11 12.46 7.74
CA GLN A 45 0.24 12.26 8.26
C GLN A 45 0.21 11.70 9.68
N LYS A 46 -0.65 12.26 10.54
CA LYS A 46 -0.83 11.74 11.91
C LYS A 46 -1.37 10.31 11.93
N LEU A 47 -2.31 9.99 11.04
CA LEU A 47 -2.89 8.64 10.91
C LEU A 47 -1.84 7.61 10.51
N LEU A 48 -0.92 8.00 9.62
CA LEU A 48 0.11 7.13 9.05
C LEU A 48 1.45 7.20 9.81
N TYR A 49 1.54 8.01 10.86
CA TYR A 49 2.78 8.24 11.62
C TYR A 49 3.94 8.66 10.70
N THR A 50 3.70 9.63 9.82
CA THR A 50 4.68 10.12 8.86
C THR A 50 4.79 11.64 8.85
N GLN A 51 5.97 12.15 8.50
CA GLN A 51 6.22 13.55 8.14
C GLN A 51 6.35 13.72 6.61
N GLN A 52 6.31 12.62 5.87
CA GLN A 52 6.46 12.63 4.42
C GLN A 52 5.19 13.18 3.73
N PRO A 53 5.30 13.64 2.47
CA PRO A 53 4.13 14.03 1.69
C PRO A 53 3.13 12.89 1.55
N VAL A 54 1.85 13.17 1.79
CA VAL A 54 0.77 12.22 1.56
C VAL A 54 -0.01 12.67 0.33
N PHE A 55 0.00 11.86 -0.71
CA PHE A 55 -0.69 12.13 -1.96
C PHE A 55 -2.07 11.47 -1.98
N MET A 56 -3.09 12.23 -2.34
CA MET A 56 -4.46 11.75 -2.47
C MET A 56 -4.83 11.65 -3.94
N TYR A 57 -5.16 10.45 -4.40
CA TYR A 57 -5.56 10.20 -5.78
C TYR A 57 -6.98 9.64 -5.85
N ALA A 58 -7.74 10.07 -6.84
CA ALA A 58 -9.06 9.52 -7.17
C ALA A 58 -8.90 8.29 -8.07
N CYS A 59 -8.40 7.19 -7.52
CA CYS A 59 -8.23 5.93 -8.24
C CYS A 59 -8.39 4.72 -7.30
N SER A 60 -8.39 3.53 -7.87
CA SER A 60 -8.31 2.28 -7.08
C SER A 60 -6.89 2.03 -6.58
N GLY A 61 -6.73 1.16 -5.57
CA GLY A 61 -5.41 0.70 -5.12
C GLY A 61 -4.56 0.14 -6.28
N THR A 62 -5.17 -0.54 -7.26
CA THR A 62 -4.47 -1.04 -8.46
C THR A 62 -3.79 0.09 -9.25
N GLY A 63 -4.43 1.27 -9.37
CA GLY A 63 -3.82 2.41 -10.05
C GLY A 63 -2.60 2.96 -9.31
N LEU A 64 -2.59 2.89 -7.97
CA LEU A 64 -1.42 3.26 -7.16
C LEU A 64 -0.32 2.20 -7.23
N MET A 65 -0.67 0.90 -7.25
CA MET A 65 0.30 -0.18 -7.51
C MET A 65 1.02 0.03 -8.85
N GLU A 66 0.28 0.36 -9.92
CA GLU A 66 0.86 0.66 -11.22
C GLU A 66 1.78 1.87 -11.17
N GLY A 67 1.31 2.98 -10.62
CA GLY A 67 2.08 4.20 -10.51
C GLY A 67 3.39 3.99 -9.73
N SER A 68 3.31 3.29 -8.59
CA SER A 68 4.47 2.99 -7.73
C SER A 68 5.50 2.11 -8.45
N LEU A 69 5.07 1.01 -9.06
CA LEU A 69 5.98 0.10 -9.79
C LEU A 69 6.67 0.80 -10.97
N ARG A 70 5.91 1.53 -11.78
CA ARG A 70 6.47 2.24 -12.95
C ARG A 70 7.44 3.34 -12.57
N GLN A 71 7.27 3.95 -11.40
CA GLN A 71 8.13 5.02 -10.91
C GLN A 71 9.36 4.49 -10.17
N ALA A 72 9.18 3.43 -9.38
CA ALA A 72 10.22 2.97 -8.46
C ALA A 72 11.17 1.93 -9.09
N VAL A 73 10.68 1.05 -9.99
CA VAL A 73 11.50 -0.03 -10.53
C VAL A 73 12.41 0.47 -11.63
N LEU A 74 13.70 0.47 -11.37
CA LEU A 74 14.75 0.80 -12.34
C LEU A 74 15.44 -0.46 -12.89
N LYS A 75 15.57 -1.50 -12.07
CA LYS A 75 16.19 -2.77 -12.41
C LYS A 75 15.15 -3.89 -12.42
N ARG A 76 14.69 -4.29 -11.24
CA ARG A 76 13.75 -5.40 -11.05
C ARG A 76 13.06 -5.35 -9.69
N ALA A 77 11.77 -5.61 -9.68
CA ALA A 77 11.01 -5.80 -8.45
C ALA A 77 11.03 -7.28 -8.01
N LEU A 78 11.06 -7.51 -6.70
CA LEU A 78 10.64 -8.76 -6.08
C LEU A 78 9.22 -8.60 -5.55
N ILE A 79 8.30 -9.43 -6.03
CA ILE A 79 6.89 -9.38 -5.67
C ILE A 79 6.55 -10.56 -4.78
N THR A 80 6.09 -10.29 -3.55
CA THR A 80 5.59 -11.32 -2.63
C THR A 80 4.13 -11.64 -2.94
N VAL A 81 3.80 -12.92 -3.12
CA VAL A 81 2.45 -13.38 -3.49
C VAL A 81 1.94 -14.41 -2.49
N CYS A 82 0.89 -14.07 -1.73
CA CYS A 82 0.22 -14.96 -0.77
C CYS A 82 -1.32 -14.95 -0.90
N GLY A 83 -1.83 -14.33 -1.97
CA GLY A 83 -3.26 -14.28 -2.26
C GLY A 83 -3.59 -13.44 -3.49
N ALA A 84 -4.86 -13.06 -3.63
CA ALA A 84 -5.36 -12.40 -4.83
C ALA A 84 -4.86 -10.96 -4.98
N PHE A 85 -4.74 -10.20 -3.88
CA PHE A 85 -4.31 -8.81 -3.93
C PHE A 85 -2.79 -8.68 -4.07
N SER A 86 -2.03 -9.51 -3.38
CA SER A 86 -0.58 -9.59 -3.59
C SER A 86 -0.24 -10.06 -5.01
N LYS A 87 -1.01 -10.98 -5.59
CA LYS A 87 -0.88 -11.38 -7.00
C LYS A 87 -1.15 -10.23 -7.97
N ARG A 88 -2.01 -9.27 -7.58
CA ARG A 88 -2.32 -8.08 -8.40
C ARG A 88 -1.07 -7.26 -8.71
N TRP A 89 -0.12 -7.13 -7.78
CA TRP A 89 1.16 -6.47 -8.04
C TRP A 89 1.90 -7.13 -9.21
N LEU A 90 1.95 -8.47 -9.25
CA LEU A 90 2.60 -9.22 -10.31
C LEU A 90 1.90 -9.04 -11.66
N GLU A 91 0.56 -9.08 -11.66
CA GLU A 91 -0.23 -8.85 -12.86
C GLU A 91 -0.02 -7.45 -13.42
N VAL A 92 0.03 -6.44 -12.55
CA VAL A 92 0.28 -5.04 -12.91
C VAL A 92 1.70 -4.88 -13.47
N ALA A 93 2.71 -5.45 -12.82
CA ALA A 93 4.09 -5.42 -13.33
C ALA A 93 4.18 -6.02 -14.74
N ARG A 94 3.61 -7.22 -14.94
CA ARG A 94 3.60 -7.89 -16.24
C ARG A 94 2.84 -7.10 -17.31
N GLY A 95 1.67 -6.58 -16.98
CA GLY A 95 0.83 -5.79 -17.89
C GLY A 95 1.49 -4.49 -18.35
N ASN A 96 2.40 -3.94 -17.55
CA ASN A 96 3.14 -2.71 -17.84
C ASN A 96 4.59 -2.96 -18.34
N GLY A 97 4.99 -4.22 -18.52
CA GLY A 97 6.35 -4.56 -18.94
C GLY A 97 7.43 -4.20 -17.90
N VAL A 98 7.04 -4.06 -16.62
CA VAL A 98 7.99 -3.80 -15.54
C VAL A 98 8.73 -5.10 -15.19
N PRO A 99 10.07 -5.12 -15.19
CA PRO A 99 10.82 -6.31 -14.82
C PRO A 99 10.51 -6.72 -13.37
N ALA A 100 10.03 -7.95 -13.18
CA ALA A 100 9.68 -8.45 -11.86
C ALA A 100 9.84 -9.97 -11.78
N ASP A 101 10.34 -10.43 -10.63
CA ASP A 101 10.26 -11.83 -10.20
C ASP A 101 9.23 -11.94 -9.07
N SER A 102 8.69 -13.13 -8.86
CA SER A 102 7.77 -13.39 -7.75
C SER A 102 8.30 -14.48 -6.84
N VAL A 103 8.03 -14.32 -5.54
CA VAL A 103 8.07 -15.40 -4.57
C VAL A 103 6.63 -15.66 -4.11
N GLU A 104 6.18 -16.89 -4.31
CA GLU A 104 4.80 -17.28 -4.07
C GLU A 104 4.74 -18.33 -2.97
N ILE A 105 3.79 -18.17 -2.05
CA ILE A 105 3.49 -19.12 -1.00
C ILE A 105 2.02 -19.55 -1.07
N GLU A 106 1.68 -20.62 -0.38
CA GLU A 106 0.31 -21.12 -0.34
C GLU A 106 -0.66 -20.07 0.22
N MET A 107 -1.84 -19.97 -0.40
CA MET A 107 -2.90 -19.07 0.08
C MET A 107 -3.29 -19.42 1.52
N GLY A 108 -3.38 -18.40 2.37
CA GLY A 108 -3.64 -18.57 3.79
C GLY A 108 -2.37 -18.66 4.65
N GLN A 109 -1.20 -18.73 4.03
CA GLN A 109 0.08 -18.57 4.71
C GLN A 109 0.55 -17.11 4.63
N GLY A 110 1.32 -16.69 5.64
CA GLY A 110 2.02 -15.40 5.66
C GLY A 110 3.50 -15.56 5.36
N PHE A 111 4.11 -14.51 4.82
CA PHE A 111 5.56 -14.46 4.68
C PHE A 111 6.24 -14.34 6.04
N THR A 112 7.44 -14.91 6.15
CA THR A 112 8.35 -14.58 7.25
C THR A 112 9.50 -13.72 6.71
N PRO A 113 10.18 -12.94 7.57
CA PRO A 113 11.36 -12.18 7.14
C PRO A 113 12.44 -13.05 6.48
N GLU A 114 12.62 -14.29 6.96
CA GLU A 114 13.61 -15.24 6.43
C GLU A 114 13.25 -15.69 4.99
N MET A 115 11.97 -15.87 4.69
CA MET A 115 11.52 -16.18 3.31
C MET A 115 11.83 -15.04 2.36
N ILE A 116 11.63 -13.79 2.82
CA ILE A 116 11.91 -12.58 2.06
C ILE A 116 13.41 -12.41 1.87
N ASP A 117 14.22 -12.59 2.92
CA ASP A 117 15.68 -12.57 2.86
C ASP A 117 16.23 -13.59 1.83
N ALA A 118 15.74 -14.83 1.94
CA ALA A 118 16.11 -15.90 1.02
C ALA A 118 15.70 -15.62 -0.45
N ALA A 119 14.67 -14.83 -0.68
CA ALA A 119 14.25 -14.44 -2.02
C ALA A 119 15.06 -13.23 -2.53
N LEU A 120 15.24 -12.19 -1.73
CA LEU A 120 16.02 -11.00 -2.08
C LEU A 120 17.49 -11.34 -2.39
N SER A 121 18.08 -12.28 -1.64
CA SER A 121 19.47 -12.70 -1.85
C SER A 121 19.76 -13.37 -3.19
N LYS A 122 18.73 -13.77 -3.95
CA LYS A 122 18.86 -14.49 -5.22
C LYS A 122 19.01 -13.58 -6.46
N GLY A 123 18.78 -12.28 -6.31
CA GLY A 123 18.76 -11.37 -7.45
C GLY A 123 19.20 -9.95 -7.08
N ASP A 124 19.36 -9.11 -8.10
CA ASP A 124 19.63 -7.68 -7.96
C ASP A 124 18.30 -6.92 -8.08
N TYR A 125 17.62 -6.77 -6.93
CA TYR A 125 16.33 -6.08 -6.84
C TYR A 125 16.52 -4.68 -6.29
N ASP A 126 15.75 -3.74 -6.81
CA ASP A 126 15.66 -2.37 -6.33
C ASP A 126 14.28 -2.05 -5.68
N VAL A 127 13.33 -2.98 -5.81
CA VAL A 127 12.00 -2.86 -5.21
C VAL A 127 11.57 -4.20 -4.61
N LEU A 128 11.01 -4.14 -3.40
CA LEU A 128 10.23 -5.21 -2.78
C LEU A 128 8.78 -4.74 -2.63
N THR A 129 7.80 -5.55 -3.04
CA THR A 129 6.39 -5.28 -2.72
C THR A 129 5.89 -6.20 -1.64
N LEU A 130 5.08 -5.67 -0.71
CA LEU A 130 4.42 -6.44 0.35
C LEU A 130 2.97 -6.00 0.47
N THR A 131 2.04 -6.94 0.44
CA THR A 131 0.64 -6.69 0.83
C THR A 131 0.52 -6.93 2.33
N PHE A 132 0.33 -5.86 3.12
CA PHE A 132 0.32 -5.94 4.58
C PHE A 132 -0.80 -6.83 5.09
N ASN A 133 -2.03 -6.60 4.63
CA ASN A 133 -3.16 -7.50 4.89
C ASN A 133 -3.70 -8.04 3.58
N GLU A 134 -3.57 -9.33 3.36
CA GLU A 134 -4.13 -10.01 2.19
C GLU A 134 -5.62 -10.29 2.42
N THR A 135 -6.46 -9.43 1.89
CA THR A 135 -7.92 -9.45 2.10
C THR A 135 -8.55 -10.77 1.67
N SER A 136 -8.04 -11.40 0.62
CA SER A 136 -8.60 -12.64 0.08
C SER A 136 -8.46 -13.84 1.01
N THR A 137 -7.53 -13.78 1.95
CA THR A 137 -7.22 -14.87 2.89
C THR A 137 -7.32 -14.46 4.36
N GLY A 138 -7.34 -13.14 4.65
CA GLY A 138 -7.29 -12.60 6.00
C GLY A 138 -5.92 -12.67 6.67
N VAL A 139 -4.87 -13.00 5.91
CA VAL A 139 -3.49 -13.06 6.42
C VAL A 139 -2.91 -11.66 6.56
N MET A 140 -2.30 -11.39 7.71
CA MET A 140 -1.50 -10.20 7.94
C MET A 140 -0.02 -10.57 7.91
N ASN A 141 0.74 -9.95 6.98
CA ASN A 141 2.17 -10.17 6.85
C ASN A 141 2.94 -9.32 7.89
N PRO A 142 4.11 -9.76 8.37
CA PRO A 142 4.90 -9.07 9.39
C PRO A 142 5.64 -7.86 8.79
N LEU A 143 4.91 -6.74 8.58
CA LEU A 143 5.46 -5.56 7.92
C LEU A 143 6.62 -4.94 8.69
N GLN A 144 6.50 -4.79 10.01
CA GLN A 144 7.55 -4.17 10.82
C GLN A 144 8.86 -4.96 10.77
N GLU A 145 8.77 -6.27 10.93
CA GLU A 145 9.93 -7.18 10.92
C GLU A 145 10.55 -7.26 9.51
N THR A 146 9.71 -7.26 8.48
CA THR A 146 10.16 -7.23 7.09
C THR A 146 10.88 -5.91 6.77
N ALA A 147 10.31 -4.79 7.18
CA ALA A 147 10.92 -3.48 6.98
C ALA A 147 12.28 -3.37 7.70
N ALA A 148 12.37 -3.85 8.95
CA ALA A 148 13.63 -3.89 9.69
C ALA A 148 14.71 -4.71 8.96
N LEU A 149 14.35 -5.91 8.47
CA LEU A 149 15.24 -6.74 7.66
C LEU A 149 15.74 -6.01 6.40
N VAL A 150 14.80 -5.38 5.66
CA VAL A 150 15.13 -4.66 4.42
C VAL A 150 16.07 -3.50 4.71
N ARG A 151 15.80 -2.71 5.74
CA ARG A 151 16.68 -1.57 6.12
C ARG A 151 18.06 -2.03 6.55
N GLU A 152 18.16 -3.17 7.25
CA GLU A 152 19.43 -3.70 7.73
C GLU A 152 20.29 -4.30 6.61
N LYS A 153 19.68 -5.17 5.78
CA LYS A 153 20.44 -5.97 4.81
C LYS A 153 20.39 -5.44 3.37
N TYR A 154 19.33 -4.73 3.01
CA TYR A 154 19.06 -4.28 1.64
C TYR A 154 18.66 -2.80 1.62
N PRO A 155 19.52 -1.89 2.14
CA PRO A 155 19.15 -0.47 2.35
C PRO A 155 18.77 0.27 1.06
N ASP A 156 19.24 -0.20 -0.10
CA ASP A 156 18.95 0.38 -1.41
C ASP A 156 17.64 -0.18 -2.04
N VAL A 157 17.01 -1.17 -1.43
CA VAL A 157 15.75 -1.74 -1.91
C VAL A 157 14.58 -0.93 -1.35
N LEU A 158 13.76 -0.37 -2.22
CA LEU A 158 12.53 0.33 -1.84
C LEU A 158 11.43 -0.66 -1.45
N LEU A 159 10.81 -0.44 -0.29
CA LEU A 159 9.70 -1.22 0.21
C LEU A 159 8.37 -0.55 -0.12
N LEU A 160 7.64 -1.11 -1.08
CA LEU A 160 6.29 -0.67 -1.47
C LEU A 160 5.24 -1.53 -0.79
N VAL A 161 4.28 -0.91 -0.09
CA VAL A 161 3.31 -1.63 0.74
C VAL A 161 1.88 -1.35 0.30
N ASP A 162 1.13 -2.41 0.00
CA ASP A 162 -0.32 -2.34 -0.08
C ASP A 162 -0.93 -2.48 1.32
N ALA A 163 -1.52 -1.40 1.80
CA ALA A 163 -2.20 -1.35 3.09
C ALA A 163 -3.70 -1.04 2.96
N VAL A 164 -4.30 -1.22 1.78
CA VAL A 164 -5.71 -0.85 1.49
C VAL A 164 -6.68 -1.44 2.51
N SER A 165 -6.50 -2.69 2.90
CA SER A 165 -7.38 -3.34 3.89
C SER A 165 -6.81 -3.39 5.31
N ALA A 166 -5.64 -2.79 5.54
CA ALA A 166 -5.00 -2.71 6.85
C ALA A 166 -5.05 -1.29 7.46
N MET A 167 -4.93 -0.26 6.62
CA MET A 167 -4.84 1.15 7.04
C MET A 167 -6.03 1.53 7.91
N ALA A 168 -5.75 2.23 9.02
CA ALA A 168 -6.69 2.61 10.07
C ALA A 168 -7.34 1.44 10.85
N GLY A 169 -7.18 0.19 10.41
CA GLY A 169 -7.54 -1.01 11.17
C GLY A 169 -6.37 -1.59 11.96
N ALA A 170 -5.18 -1.47 11.38
CA ALA A 170 -3.91 -1.81 12.02
C ALA A 170 -3.00 -0.58 12.05
N LYS A 171 -2.14 -0.51 13.05
CA LYS A 171 -1.14 0.55 13.16
C LYS A 171 -0.05 0.33 12.12
N ILE A 172 0.35 1.41 11.45
CA ILE A 172 1.50 1.45 10.56
C ILE A 172 2.32 2.67 10.97
N GLU A 173 3.49 2.47 11.55
CA GLU A 173 4.42 3.55 11.87
C GLU A 173 5.35 3.76 10.67
N PHE A 174 4.83 4.41 9.63
CA PHE A 174 5.42 4.51 8.31
C PHE A 174 6.90 4.91 8.35
N ASP A 175 7.21 6.06 8.96
CA ASP A 175 8.60 6.56 9.04
C ASP A 175 9.47 5.69 9.95
N ALA A 176 8.93 5.28 11.12
CA ALA A 176 9.70 4.53 12.10
C ALA A 176 10.05 3.11 11.64
N TRP A 177 9.19 2.50 10.82
CA TRP A 177 9.44 1.17 10.26
C TRP A 177 10.28 1.23 8.97
N GLY A 178 10.44 2.41 8.36
CA GLY A 178 11.22 2.58 7.15
C GLY A 178 10.50 2.08 5.90
N VAL A 179 9.19 2.26 5.82
CA VAL A 179 8.41 2.03 4.60
C VAL A 179 8.64 3.19 3.65
N ASP A 180 8.78 2.94 2.34
CA ASP A 180 9.08 3.98 1.35
C ASP A 180 7.81 4.48 0.64
N VAL A 181 6.86 3.58 0.32
CA VAL A 181 5.59 3.90 -0.35
C VAL A 181 4.46 3.02 0.13
#